data_a6142182e8bf62c3110b85072873d7a0
#
_entry.id   a6142182e8bf62c3110b85072873d7a0
#
_cell.length_a   1.000
_cell.length_b   1.000
_cell.length_c   1.000
_cell.angle_alpha   90.00
_cell.angle_beta   90.00
_cell.angle_gamma   90.00
#
_symmetry.space_group_name_H-M   'P 1'
#
loop_
_entity.id
_entity.type
_entity.pdbx_description
1 polymer ?
#
loop_
_entity_poly.entity_id
_entity_poly.type
_entity_poly.pdbx_seq_one_letter_code
_entity_poly.pdbx_strand_id
1 'polypeptide(L)'
;MTISNSIAAMKDEIAAYRRAMHENPGTAYEEEFASNLVAEKLTEWGIPFERGLGKTGIVATITGNSNTSGKAIGLRADMDALDIVEENNKDHVSKIPGKMHGCGHDGHTAMLLGAAKYLNETRNFDGKVHLIFQPAEEGQRGAIAMMDDGLFDRFPCDAVYAL
;
A
#
# COMPACT_ATOMS: atom_id res chain seq x y z
N MET A 1 13.09 -20.97 -1.23
CA MET A 1 13.41 -19.52 -1.11
C MET A 1 13.54 -19.23 0.39
N THR A 2 14.69 -18.69 0.84
CA THR A 2 14.92 -18.41 2.27
C THR A 2 14.39 -17.00 2.55
N ILE A 3 13.43 -16.87 3.47
CA ILE A 3 12.94 -15.56 3.92
C ILE A 3 14.07 -14.89 4.71
N SER A 4 14.36 -13.63 4.42
CA SER A 4 15.31 -12.84 5.22
C SER A 4 14.85 -12.77 6.69
N ASN A 5 15.78 -12.95 7.64
CA ASN A 5 15.45 -12.88 9.07
C ASN A 5 14.83 -11.53 9.47
N SER A 6 15.25 -10.44 8.81
CA SER A 6 14.68 -9.11 9.03
C SER A 6 13.22 -9.01 8.60
N ILE A 7 12.86 -9.62 7.47
CA ILE A 7 11.45 -9.68 7.01
C ILE A 7 10.63 -10.58 7.95
N ALA A 8 11.18 -11.74 8.37
CA ALA A 8 10.51 -12.62 9.30
C ALA A 8 10.23 -11.95 10.65
N ALA A 9 11.14 -11.09 11.13
CA ALA A 9 10.98 -10.34 12.37
C ALA A 9 9.83 -9.32 12.34
N MET A 10 9.43 -8.84 11.17
CA MET A 10 8.31 -7.89 11.00
C MET A 10 6.94 -8.57 10.95
N LYS A 11 6.85 -9.90 10.98
CA LYS A 11 5.61 -10.65 10.76
C LYS A 11 4.44 -10.16 11.61
N ASP A 12 4.65 -10.01 12.92
CA ASP A 12 3.55 -9.67 13.83
C ASP A 12 3.12 -8.20 13.66
N GLU A 13 4.06 -7.31 13.38
CA GLU A 13 3.80 -5.90 13.07
C GLU A 13 2.97 -5.77 11.78
N ILE A 14 3.37 -6.44 10.70
CA ILE A 14 2.65 -6.43 9.42
C ILE A 14 1.26 -7.06 9.56
N ALA A 15 1.14 -8.15 10.34
CA ALA A 15 -0.15 -8.76 10.64
C ALA A 15 -1.06 -7.82 11.44
N ALA A 16 -0.50 -6.99 12.33
CA ALA A 16 -1.28 -5.99 13.07
C ALA A 16 -1.81 -4.90 12.14
N TYR A 17 -1.02 -4.40 11.17
CA TYR A 17 -1.48 -3.44 10.17
C TYR A 17 -2.63 -4.01 9.33
N ARG A 18 -2.48 -5.24 8.84
CA ARG A 18 -3.53 -5.93 8.10
C ARG A 18 -4.81 -6.03 8.90
N ARG A 19 -4.76 -6.48 10.17
CA ARG A 19 -5.92 -6.63 11.03
C ARG A 19 -6.61 -5.30 11.33
N ALA A 20 -5.83 -4.24 11.56
CA ALA A 20 -6.37 -2.91 11.78
C ALA A 20 -7.16 -2.39 10.57
N MET A 21 -6.65 -2.60 9.35
CA MET A 21 -7.38 -2.28 8.12
C MET A 21 -8.62 -3.16 7.95
N HIS A 22 -8.51 -4.46 8.22
CA HIS A 22 -9.61 -5.40 8.13
C HIS A 22 -10.79 -5.03 9.04
N GLU A 23 -10.50 -4.55 10.23
CA GLU A 23 -11.51 -4.06 11.18
C GLU A 23 -12.17 -2.75 10.73
N ASN A 24 -11.54 -1.97 9.87
CA ASN A 24 -11.96 -0.63 9.47
C ASN A 24 -11.98 -0.49 7.93
N PRO A 25 -12.73 -1.34 7.20
CA PRO A 25 -12.76 -1.32 5.75
C PRO A 25 -13.41 -0.06 5.20
N GLY A 26 -12.79 0.53 4.18
CA GLY A 26 -13.36 1.57 3.34
C GLY A 26 -13.55 1.06 1.93
N THR A 27 -14.71 1.26 1.33
CA THR A 27 -14.97 0.93 -0.08
C THR A 27 -14.47 2.03 -1.00
N ALA A 28 -14.59 1.85 -2.30
CA ALA A 28 -14.04 2.72 -3.33
C ALA A 28 -14.16 4.23 -3.01
N TYR A 29 -13.01 4.91 -2.94
CA TYR A 29 -12.84 6.32 -2.59
C TYR A 29 -13.24 6.71 -1.15
N GLU A 30 -13.45 5.71 -0.27
CA GLU A 30 -13.72 5.89 1.16
C GLU A 30 -12.66 5.17 2.03
N GLU A 31 -11.46 4.93 1.48
CA GLU A 31 -10.37 4.20 2.13
C GLU A 31 -9.58 5.08 3.13
N GLU A 32 -10.27 6.00 3.82
CA GLU A 32 -9.63 6.97 4.73
C GLU A 32 -8.79 6.28 5.81
N PHE A 33 -9.28 5.16 6.38
CA PHE A 33 -8.54 4.47 7.43
C PHE A 33 -7.23 3.87 6.89
N ALA A 34 -7.30 3.13 5.77
CA ALA A 34 -6.12 2.54 5.14
C ALA A 34 -5.12 3.61 4.70
N SER A 35 -5.61 4.66 4.03
CA SER A 35 -4.79 5.79 3.60
C SER A 35 -4.13 6.55 4.77
N ASN A 36 -4.83 6.72 5.90
CA ASN A 36 -4.28 7.35 7.10
C ASN A 36 -3.20 6.48 7.73
N LEU A 37 -3.43 5.17 7.86
CA LEU A 37 -2.44 4.23 8.39
C LEU A 37 -1.18 4.21 7.52
N VAL A 38 -1.32 4.16 6.20
CA VAL A 38 -0.19 4.23 5.27
C VAL A 38 0.60 5.52 5.46
N ALA A 39 -0.08 6.67 5.47
CA ALA A 39 0.57 7.97 5.64
C ALA A 39 1.28 8.09 7.01
N GLU A 40 0.67 7.57 8.08
CA GLU A 40 1.28 7.51 9.42
C GLU A 40 2.59 6.73 9.40
N LYS A 41 2.58 5.50 8.83
CA LYS A 41 3.78 4.65 8.81
C LYS A 41 4.88 5.21 7.91
N LEU A 42 4.54 5.75 6.76
CA LEU A 42 5.51 6.42 5.90
C LEU A 42 6.16 7.63 6.60
N THR A 43 5.36 8.40 7.35
CA THR A 43 5.86 9.53 8.16
C THR A 43 6.79 9.05 9.28
N GLU A 44 6.39 8.02 10.02
CA GLU A 44 7.18 7.42 11.10
C GLU A 44 8.56 6.95 10.61
N TRP A 45 8.61 6.37 9.40
CA TRP A 45 9.85 5.88 8.82
C TRP A 45 10.61 6.93 8.00
N GLY A 46 10.14 8.16 7.93
CA GLY A 46 10.77 9.25 7.18
C GLY A 46 10.81 9.02 5.67
N ILE A 47 9.84 8.27 5.13
CA ILE A 47 9.73 8.03 3.68
C ILE A 47 8.90 9.16 3.06
N PRO A 48 9.45 9.92 2.09
CA PRO A 48 8.70 10.98 1.41
C PRO A 48 7.57 10.38 0.57
N PHE A 49 6.40 11.02 0.65
CA PHE A 49 5.22 10.59 -0.11
C PHE A 49 4.34 11.77 -0.51
N GLU A 50 3.51 11.54 -1.50
CA GLU A 50 2.41 12.42 -1.88
C GLU A 50 1.09 11.70 -1.72
N ARG A 51 0.08 12.42 -1.25
CA ARG A 51 -1.26 11.92 -0.97
C ARG A 51 -2.30 12.64 -1.82
N GLY A 52 -3.40 11.95 -2.11
CA GLY A 52 -4.54 12.54 -2.81
C GLY A 52 -4.62 12.22 -4.29
N LEU A 53 -3.71 11.40 -4.84
CA LEU A 53 -3.85 10.88 -6.19
C LEU A 53 -5.03 9.89 -6.22
N GLY A 54 -6.00 10.14 -7.10
CA GLY A 54 -7.25 9.38 -7.08
C GLY A 54 -7.99 9.53 -5.73
N LYS A 55 -7.97 10.72 -5.12
CA LYS A 55 -8.63 11.07 -3.86
C LYS A 55 -7.95 10.53 -2.59
N THR A 56 -7.90 9.22 -2.38
CA THR A 56 -7.32 8.58 -1.17
C THR A 56 -5.96 7.93 -1.41
N GLY A 57 -5.53 7.82 -2.66
CA GLY A 57 -4.29 7.17 -3.04
C GLY A 57 -3.04 7.89 -2.55
N ILE A 58 -1.98 7.12 -2.37
CA ILE A 58 -0.66 7.58 -1.91
C ILE A 58 0.43 7.02 -2.83
N VAL A 59 1.42 7.84 -3.13
CA VAL A 59 2.66 7.39 -3.78
C VAL A 59 3.84 7.82 -2.94
N ALA A 60 4.64 6.86 -2.50
CA ALA A 60 5.88 7.10 -1.77
C ALA A 60 7.08 6.76 -2.64
N THR A 61 8.23 7.37 -2.38
CA THR A 61 9.45 7.14 -3.15
C THR A 61 10.61 6.81 -2.23
N ILE A 62 11.27 5.69 -2.48
CA ILE A 62 12.53 5.31 -1.84
C ILE A 62 13.64 5.33 -2.88
N THR A 63 14.69 6.09 -2.61
CA THR A 63 15.92 6.08 -3.43
C THR A 63 16.92 5.13 -2.80
N GLY A 64 17.51 4.26 -3.62
CA GLY A 64 18.55 3.33 -3.20
C GLY A 64 19.83 4.04 -2.75
N ASN A 65 20.82 3.27 -2.28
CA ASN A 65 22.15 3.78 -1.94
C ASN A 65 22.88 4.35 -3.15
N SER A 66 22.43 4.00 -4.34
CA SER A 66 22.89 4.53 -5.63
C SER A 66 21.68 4.85 -6.51
N ASN A 67 21.84 5.81 -7.41
CA ASN A 67 20.84 6.15 -8.43
C ASN A 67 21.55 6.46 -9.77
N THR A 68 22.57 5.69 -10.08
CA THR A 68 23.37 5.88 -11.30
C THR A 68 22.69 5.31 -12.53
N SER A 69 21.84 4.31 -12.36
CA SER A 69 21.02 3.75 -13.43
C SER A 69 19.95 4.70 -13.96
N GLY A 70 19.49 5.63 -13.11
CA GLY A 70 18.33 6.50 -13.37
C GLY A 70 17.00 5.75 -13.49
N LYS A 71 16.98 4.42 -13.22
CA LYS A 71 15.79 3.58 -13.34
C LYS A 71 14.88 3.67 -12.14
N ALA A 72 13.60 3.41 -12.39
CA ALA A 72 12.59 3.32 -11.33
C ALA A 72 11.62 2.16 -11.57
N ILE A 73 11.20 1.51 -10.50
CA ILE A 73 10.10 0.54 -10.53
C ILE A 73 8.97 0.99 -9.62
N GLY A 74 7.74 0.66 -10.00
CA GLY A 74 6.56 0.78 -9.16
C GLY A 74 6.23 -0.55 -8.49
N LEU A 75 5.92 -0.52 -7.19
CA LEU A 75 5.28 -1.62 -6.47
C LEU A 75 3.89 -1.15 -6.07
N ARG A 76 2.86 -1.87 -6.49
CA ARG A 76 1.46 -1.46 -6.32
C ARG A 76 0.72 -2.38 -5.35
N ALA A 77 -0.07 -1.80 -4.48
CA ALA A 77 -1.11 -2.47 -3.71
C ALA A 77 -2.39 -1.65 -3.76
N ASP A 78 -3.52 -2.32 -3.79
CA ASP A 78 -4.84 -1.72 -3.65
C ASP A 78 -5.25 -1.60 -2.18
N MET A 79 -6.23 -0.72 -1.88
CA MET A 79 -6.62 -0.39 -0.51
C MET A 79 -8.11 -0.58 -0.22
N ASP A 80 -8.95 -0.65 -1.24
CA ASP A 80 -10.40 -0.67 -1.07
C ASP A 80 -10.94 -2.02 -0.61
N ALA A 81 -12.10 -1.98 0.05
CA ALA A 81 -12.88 -3.12 0.50
C ALA A 81 -14.14 -3.28 -0.37
N LEU A 82 -14.94 -4.29 -0.05
CA LEU A 82 -16.19 -4.61 -0.72
C LEU A 82 -17.40 -4.28 0.14
N ASP A 83 -18.53 -3.94 -0.49
CA ASP A 83 -19.83 -3.78 0.14
C ASP A 83 -20.50 -5.14 0.36
N ILE A 84 -19.90 -5.94 1.24
CA ILE A 84 -20.41 -7.28 1.64
C ILE A 84 -20.45 -7.41 3.16
N VAL A 85 -21.40 -8.21 3.65
CA VAL A 85 -21.48 -8.53 5.08
C VAL A 85 -20.44 -9.59 5.43
N GLU A 86 -19.62 -9.34 6.43
CA GLU A 86 -18.69 -10.33 6.94
C GLU A 86 -19.39 -11.32 7.87
N GLU A 87 -19.29 -12.61 7.57
CA GLU A 87 -19.86 -13.72 8.35
C GLU A 87 -18.82 -14.50 9.17
N ASN A 88 -17.58 -13.99 9.25
CA ASN A 88 -16.52 -14.57 10.04
C ASN A 88 -16.75 -14.38 11.55
N ASN A 89 -16.07 -15.21 12.35
CA ASN A 89 -16.04 -15.10 13.81
C ASN A 89 -14.60 -14.91 14.34
N LYS A 90 -13.75 -14.19 13.58
CA LYS A 90 -12.39 -13.86 13.98
C LYS A 90 -12.37 -12.66 14.92
N ASP A 91 -11.29 -12.53 15.70
CA ASP A 91 -11.12 -11.41 16.64
C ASP A 91 -11.02 -10.04 15.94
N HIS A 92 -10.68 -10.04 14.64
CA HIS A 92 -10.46 -8.86 13.80
C HIS A 92 -11.50 -8.72 12.67
N VAL A 93 -12.75 -9.13 12.91
CA VAL A 93 -13.85 -8.90 11.97
C VAL A 93 -14.11 -7.41 11.74
N SER A 94 -14.68 -7.08 10.60
CA SER A 94 -15.06 -5.71 10.25
C SER A 94 -15.94 -5.09 11.35
N LYS A 95 -15.62 -3.87 11.73
CA LYS A 95 -16.43 -3.04 12.64
C LYS A 95 -17.41 -2.13 11.89
N ILE A 96 -17.35 -2.17 10.55
CA ILE A 96 -18.20 -1.37 9.67
C ILE A 96 -19.28 -2.28 9.05
N PRO A 97 -20.54 -2.18 9.49
CA PRO A 97 -21.59 -3.04 8.97
C PRO A 97 -21.71 -2.96 7.44
N GLY A 98 -21.79 -4.11 6.79
CA GLY A 98 -21.98 -4.21 5.35
C GLY A 98 -20.70 -3.99 4.52
N LYS A 99 -19.52 -3.84 5.16
CA LYS A 99 -18.25 -3.70 4.47
C LYS A 99 -17.24 -4.73 4.98
N MET A 100 -16.44 -5.30 4.08
CA MET A 100 -15.41 -6.30 4.40
C MET A 100 -14.27 -6.29 3.39
N HIS A 101 -13.04 -6.49 3.85
CA HIS A 101 -11.90 -6.82 2.99
C HIS A 101 -11.99 -8.27 2.50
N GLY A 102 -12.94 -8.54 1.58
CA GLY A 102 -13.17 -9.87 1.02
C GLY A 102 -12.19 -10.27 -0.08
N CYS A 103 -11.55 -9.30 -0.73
CA CYS A 103 -10.57 -9.52 -1.81
C CYS A 103 -9.12 -9.59 -1.30
N GLY A 104 -8.86 -9.18 -0.05
CA GLY A 104 -7.53 -9.27 0.56
C GLY A 104 -6.64 -8.04 0.38
N HIS A 105 -7.19 -6.90 -0.05
CA HIS A 105 -6.45 -5.66 -0.26
C HIS A 105 -5.83 -5.10 1.04
N ASP A 106 -6.39 -5.40 2.20
CA ASP A 106 -5.77 -5.21 3.51
C ASP A 106 -4.42 -5.93 3.63
N GLY A 107 -4.33 -7.14 3.07
CA GLY A 107 -3.10 -7.92 2.97
C GLY A 107 -2.11 -7.32 1.99
N HIS A 108 -2.56 -6.91 0.80
CA HIS A 108 -1.72 -6.28 -0.22
C HIS A 108 -1.09 -4.99 0.32
N THR A 109 -1.89 -4.11 0.91
CA THR A 109 -1.42 -2.87 1.54
C THR A 109 -0.42 -3.15 2.68
N ALA A 110 -0.72 -4.11 3.56
CA ALA A 110 0.19 -4.48 4.65
C ALA A 110 1.53 -5.04 4.13
N MET A 111 1.50 -5.87 3.09
CA MET A 111 2.72 -6.39 2.46
C MET A 111 3.55 -5.28 1.82
N LEU A 112 2.91 -4.30 1.16
CA LEU A 112 3.62 -3.16 0.58
C LEU A 112 4.23 -2.25 1.66
N LEU A 113 3.57 -2.07 2.81
CA LEU A 113 4.14 -1.39 3.98
C LEU A 113 5.37 -2.15 4.52
N GLY A 114 5.31 -3.47 4.59
CA GLY A 114 6.47 -4.29 4.97
C GLY A 114 7.64 -4.14 4.01
N ALA A 115 7.36 -4.13 2.70
CA ALA A 115 8.37 -3.86 1.68
C ALA A 115 8.95 -2.45 1.80
N ALA A 116 8.10 -1.44 2.06
CA ALA A 116 8.52 -0.06 2.28
C ALA A 116 9.52 0.06 3.43
N LYS A 117 9.20 -0.51 4.58
CA LYS A 117 10.08 -0.51 5.76
C LYS A 117 11.42 -1.16 5.45
N TYR A 118 11.40 -2.38 4.91
CA TYR A 118 12.61 -3.13 4.56
C TYR A 118 13.49 -2.38 3.55
N LEU A 119 12.90 -1.88 2.48
CA LEU A 119 13.62 -1.15 1.42
C LEU A 119 14.22 0.16 1.95
N ASN A 120 13.50 0.87 2.82
CA ASN A 120 13.99 2.11 3.41
C ASN A 120 15.14 1.88 4.38
N GLU A 121 15.09 0.81 5.19
CA GLU A 121 16.16 0.45 6.13
C GLU A 121 17.43 -0.01 5.42
N THR A 122 17.30 -0.77 4.33
CA THR A 122 18.45 -1.38 3.67
C THR A 122 19.01 -0.55 2.52
N ARG A 123 18.13 0.03 1.71
CA ARG A 123 18.45 0.79 0.47
C ARG A 123 19.46 0.13 -0.44
N ASN A 124 19.60 -1.20 -0.37
CA ASN A 124 20.61 -1.97 -1.10
C ASN A 124 20.17 -2.24 -2.56
N PHE A 125 19.98 -1.16 -3.30
CA PHE A 125 19.65 -1.19 -4.74
C PHE A 125 20.13 0.10 -5.42
N ASP A 126 20.14 0.10 -6.77
CA ASP A 126 20.43 1.27 -7.61
C ASP A 126 19.17 1.73 -8.32
N GLY A 127 18.82 3.01 -8.17
CA GLY A 127 17.63 3.62 -8.73
C GLY A 127 16.58 3.99 -7.69
N LYS A 128 15.30 3.97 -8.09
CA LYS A 128 14.16 4.33 -7.26
C LYS A 128 13.11 3.24 -7.20
N VAL A 129 12.40 3.16 -6.08
CA VAL A 129 11.17 2.38 -5.94
C VAL A 129 10.04 3.34 -5.58
N HIS A 130 9.00 3.38 -6.40
CA HIS A 130 7.74 4.04 -6.11
C HIS A 130 6.76 3.04 -5.51
N LEU A 131 6.23 3.35 -4.33
CA LEU A 131 5.25 2.54 -3.62
C LEU A 131 3.89 3.16 -3.89
N ILE A 132 3.04 2.46 -4.64
CA ILE A 132 1.75 2.96 -5.14
C ILE A 132 0.64 2.29 -4.35
N PHE A 133 0.02 3.03 -3.44
CA PHE A 133 -1.16 2.60 -2.70
C PHE A 133 -2.40 3.12 -3.44
N GLN A 134 -3.03 2.23 -4.19
CA GLN A 134 -4.11 2.56 -5.11
C GLN A 134 -5.48 2.45 -4.45
N PRO A 135 -6.37 3.45 -4.59
CA PRO A 135 -7.77 3.34 -4.20
C PRO A 135 -8.60 2.64 -5.25
N ALA A 136 -9.83 2.27 -4.92
CA ALA A 136 -10.95 1.99 -5.83
C ALA A 136 -10.63 1.01 -6.96
N GLU A 137 -9.99 -0.13 -6.64
CA GLU A 137 -9.72 -1.20 -7.60
C GLU A 137 -11.02 -1.88 -8.05
N GLU A 138 -11.94 -2.13 -7.10
CA GLU A 138 -13.20 -2.84 -7.28
C GLU A 138 -14.21 -2.03 -8.11
N GLY A 139 -13.95 -1.95 -9.42
CA GLY A 139 -14.88 -1.40 -10.40
C GLY A 139 -14.99 0.12 -10.52
N GLN A 140 -14.34 0.91 -9.66
CA GLN A 140 -14.43 2.39 -9.66
C GLN A 140 -13.24 3.09 -10.33
N ARG A 141 -12.37 2.33 -11.02
CA ARG A 141 -11.26 2.84 -11.86
C ARG A 141 -10.23 3.69 -11.12
N GLY A 142 -9.87 3.32 -9.89
CA GLY A 142 -8.89 4.07 -9.09
C GLY A 142 -7.53 4.24 -9.75
N ALA A 143 -7.05 3.22 -10.50
CA ALA A 143 -5.81 3.34 -11.27
C ALA A 143 -5.89 4.46 -12.33
N ILE A 144 -7.02 4.55 -13.05
CA ILE A 144 -7.23 5.62 -14.04
C ILE A 144 -7.27 6.98 -13.35
N ALA A 145 -7.99 7.10 -12.23
CA ALA A 145 -8.04 8.35 -11.46
C ALA A 145 -6.64 8.81 -11.01
N MET A 146 -5.79 7.88 -10.54
CA MET A 146 -4.41 8.22 -10.20
C MET A 146 -3.59 8.64 -11.43
N MET A 147 -3.80 8.00 -12.59
CA MET A 147 -3.12 8.38 -13.84
C MET A 147 -3.58 9.76 -14.33
N ASP A 148 -4.87 10.07 -14.24
CA ASP A 148 -5.42 11.39 -14.58
C ASP A 148 -4.86 12.49 -13.67
N ASP A 149 -4.53 12.16 -12.40
CA ASP A 149 -3.83 13.04 -11.46
C ASP A 149 -2.30 13.10 -11.68
N GLY A 150 -1.80 12.50 -12.77
CA GLY A 150 -0.41 12.57 -13.19
C GLY A 150 0.51 11.55 -12.53
N LEU A 151 0.02 10.36 -12.16
CA LEU A 151 0.81 9.31 -11.50
C LEU A 151 2.16 9.07 -12.19
N PHE A 152 2.15 8.75 -13.47
CA PHE A 152 3.39 8.40 -14.18
C PHE A 152 4.15 9.60 -14.74
N ASP A 153 3.52 10.78 -14.81
CA ASP A 153 4.23 12.04 -15.13
C ASP A 153 5.10 12.49 -13.96
N ARG A 154 4.61 12.27 -12.74
CA ARG A 154 5.27 12.67 -11.48
C ARG A 154 6.18 11.58 -10.93
N PHE A 155 5.81 10.31 -11.12
CA PHE A 155 6.50 9.12 -10.63
C PHE A 155 6.76 8.14 -11.78
N PRO A 156 7.61 8.48 -12.75
CA PRO A 156 7.87 7.63 -13.91
C PRO A 156 8.46 6.28 -13.48
N CYS A 157 7.97 5.19 -14.08
CA CYS A 157 8.42 3.83 -13.83
C CYS A 157 8.83 3.13 -15.12
N ASP A 158 9.94 2.40 -15.10
CA ASP A 158 10.34 1.49 -16.20
C ASP A 158 9.49 0.21 -16.19
N ALA A 159 8.97 -0.18 -15.01
CA ALA A 159 8.05 -1.29 -14.82
C ALA A 159 7.22 -1.09 -13.55
N VAL A 160 6.01 -1.67 -13.52
CA VAL A 160 5.14 -1.73 -12.34
C VAL A 160 4.82 -3.18 -12.04
N TYR A 161 4.94 -3.56 -10.77
CA TYR A 161 4.55 -4.86 -10.25
C TYR A 161 3.41 -4.69 -9.25
N ALA A 162 2.40 -5.56 -9.33
CA ALA A 162 1.21 -5.51 -8.49
C ALA A 162 0.90 -6.88 -7.89
N LEU A 163 0.24 -6.88 -6.77
CA LEU A 163 -0.43 -8.01 -6.16
C LEU A 163 -1.92 -7.92 -6.46
#